data_35c57cdf3c79eec3404a51a3ddb17882
#
_entry.id   35c57cdf3c79eec3404a51a3ddb17882
#
_cell.length_a   1.000
_cell.length_b   1.000
_cell.length_c   1.000
_cell.angle_alpha   90.00
_cell.angle_beta   90.00
_cell.angle_gamma   90.00
#
_symmetry.space_group_name_H-M   'P 1'
#
loop_
_entity.id
_entity.type
_entity.pdbx_description
1 polymer ?
#
loop_
_entity_poly.entity_id
_entity_poly.type
_entity_poly.pdbx_seq_one_letter_code
_entity_poly.pdbx_strand_id
1 'polypeptide(L)'
;MSAMPRRRSLLLAAGAATAATALTGTAQAQEQQNGKGEPRHPQGPVVIGHRGAAGWRPEHTAGSYTLAVQTGADWIEPDLVVTKDHVLVVRHENEISQTTDVASHPEFAERRTEKLIDGRKVSGWFTEDFTLAELKTLRAVERLPLVRNRNTVFDRTERIMTFQEVVDLARELSKRHERRIAVFPETKHPTYFRSIGLPLEPELVRVIRRNRLGARECVVQSFEPSSLLRIADARLRLPLWQALGTTGGPYGHDRTYAQMSTPEGLRRIAEYAQWIGPDKSSLVPPSPLLTDAHRAGLRVGAYTFRAENQYLPADLRRGTVGSEFGDALAEYARHYRLGVDAVVTDFPDLAVIAREQAREQTPG
;
A
#
# COMPACT_ATOMS: atom_id res chain seq x y z
N MET A 1 58.74 58.88 -1.56
CA MET A 1 60.10 58.84 -1.03
C MET A 1 60.19 57.46 -0.35
N SER A 2 60.97 56.66 -1.02
CA SER A 2 62.24 56.07 -0.62
C SER A 2 62.10 54.96 0.41
N ALA A 3 62.55 53.74 0.35
CA ALA A 3 63.41 53.01 -0.57
C ALA A 3 63.50 51.59 0.05
N MET A 4 63.53 50.56 -0.80
CA MET A 4 64.20 49.29 -0.47
C MET A 4 65.65 49.46 -0.11
N PRO A 5 66.36 48.52 0.52
CA PRO A 5 66.78 47.30 -0.16
C PRO A 5 67.05 46.06 0.73
N ARG A 6 66.90 44.88 0.18
CA ARG A 6 67.82 43.85 -0.33
C ARG A 6 68.81 43.16 0.65
N ARG A 7 68.74 41.82 0.52
CA ARG A 7 69.85 40.81 0.38
C ARG A 7 70.08 39.90 1.62
N ARG A 8 70.06 38.71 1.36
CA ARG A 8 70.93 37.54 0.95
C ARG A 8 71.21 36.65 2.19
N SER A 9 71.08 35.48 2.18
CA SER A 9 71.57 34.26 1.51
C SER A 9 72.21 33.29 2.53
N LEU A 10 72.09 32.04 2.24
CA LEU A 10 72.98 30.87 2.50
C LEU A 10 72.73 30.09 3.81
N LEU A 11 72.56 28.86 3.81
CA LEU A 11 72.95 27.60 3.21
C LEU A 11 73.02 26.51 4.28
N LEU A 12 72.59 25.29 3.94
CA LEU A 12 73.14 23.98 4.31
C LEU A 12 72.97 23.51 5.80
N ALA A 13 72.47 22.36 6.13
CA ALA A 13 72.74 20.98 5.72
C ALA A 13 71.84 20.03 6.44
N ALA A 14 71.28 19.07 5.73
CA ALA A 14 71.52 17.63 5.80
C ALA A 14 71.18 16.88 7.09
N GLY A 15 70.37 15.90 6.94
CA GLY A 15 70.45 14.72 7.80
C GLY A 15 69.18 13.93 7.93
N ALA A 16 69.01 12.99 7.07
CA ALA A 16 68.66 11.60 7.23
C ALA A 16 67.43 11.17 8.08
N ALA A 17 66.50 10.54 7.35
CA ALA A 17 65.86 9.23 7.66
C ALA A 17 64.94 9.12 8.86
N THR A 18 63.67 8.88 8.57
CA THR A 18 63.18 7.48 8.64
C THR A 18 61.78 7.40 8.02
N ALA A 19 61.63 6.43 7.13
CA ALA A 19 60.36 5.99 6.59
C ALA A 19 59.52 5.33 7.68
N ALA A 20 58.24 5.67 7.75
CA ALA A 20 57.10 4.78 8.07
C ALA A 20 55.87 5.66 8.32
N THR A 21 54.93 5.62 7.40
CA THR A 21 53.47 5.55 7.55
C THR A 21 52.81 6.17 6.33
N ALA A 22 52.78 5.40 5.29
CA ALA A 22 51.89 5.64 4.17
C ALA A 22 51.09 4.34 3.94
N LEU A 23 50.04 4.13 4.73
CA LEU A 23 49.06 3.07 4.50
C LEU A 23 47.80 3.32 5.35
N THR A 24 47.10 4.46 5.19
CA THR A 24 45.72 4.64 5.68
C THR A 24 44.94 5.69 4.87
N GLY A 25 45.30 5.90 3.61
CA GLY A 25 44.63 6.93 2.78
C GLY A 25 43.86 6.40 1.57
N THR A 26 43.71 5.08 1.37
CA THR A 26 43.11 4.55 0.14
C THR A 26 41.78 3.82 0.33
N ALA A 27 41.27 3.68 1.56
CA ALA A 27 39.97 3.02 1.81
C ALA A 27 38.76 3.97 1.76
N GLN A 28 38.95 5.28 1.91
CA GLN A 28 37.83 6.25 1.90
C GLN A 28 37.56 6.94 0.56
N ALA A 29 38.44 6.80 -0.42
CA ALA A 29 38.25 7.40 -1.76
C ALA A 29 37.61 6.45 -2.78
N GLN A 30 37.40 5.17 -2.48
CA GLN A 30 36.83 4.19 -3.39
C GLN A 30 35.34 3.93 -3.18
N GLU A 31 34.75 4.47 -2.11
CA GLU A 31 33.27 4.36 -1.84
C GLU A 31 32.44 5.45 -2.52
N GLN A 32 33.04 6.47 -3.15
CA GLN A 32 32.29 7.58 -3.76
C GLN A 32 32.09 7.50 -5.28
N GLN A 33 32.53 6.46 -5.98
CA GLN A 33 32.40 6.41 -7.44
C GLN A 33 31.55 5.27 -8.05
N ASN A 34 30.85 4.47 -7.24
CA ASN A 34 29.93 3.45 -7.76
C ASN A 34 28.50 3.58 -7.24
N GLY A 35 27.99 4.77 -7.14
CA GLY A 35 26.63 5.05 -6.68
C GLY A 35 25.77 5.72 -7.75
N LYS A 36 25.42 5.05 -8.84
CA LYS A 36 24.08 5.22 -9.42
C LYS A 36 23.14 4.56 -8.42
N GLY A 37 22.65 5.37 -7.47
CA GLY A 37 21.93 4.91 -6.31
C GLY A 37 20.78 4.00 -6.69
N GLU A 38 20.80 2.78 -6.20
CA GLU A 38 19.55 2.00 -6.11
C GLU A 38 18.51 2.87 -5.39
N PRO A 39 17.27 2.93 -5.87
CA PRO A 39 16.20 3.68 -5.20
C PRO A 39 16.14 3.23 -3.74
N ARG A 40 16.29 4.18 -2.82
CA ARG A 40 16.32 3.88 -1.37
C ARG A 40 15.10 3.09 -0.98
N HIS A 41 15.31 1.94 -0.33
CA HIS A 41 14.24 1.26 0.40
C HIS A 41 13.78 2.17 1.55
N PRO A 42 12.48 2.20 1.87
CA PRO A 42 12.00 2.91 3.04
C PRO A 42 12.75 2.40 4.27
N GLN A 43 13.37 3.30 5.00
CA GLN A 43 13.98 2.97 6.28
C GLN A 43 12.86 2.99 7.32
N GLY A 44 12.36 1.83 7.72
CA GLY A 44 11.26 1.66 8.66
C GLY A 44 10.02 1.03 8.03
N PRO A 45 8.89 0.99 8.75
CA PRO A 45 7.65 0.40 8.27
C PRO A 45 7.17 1.02 6.96
N VAL A 46 6.68 0.17 6.04
CA VAL A 46 6.14 0.61 4.75
C VAL A 46 4.83 1.37 4.96
N VAL A 47 4.67 2.52 4.33
CA VAL A 47 3.40 3.27 4.29
C VAL A 47 2.67 2.97 2.98
N ILE A 48 1.48 2.39 3.09
CA ILE A 48 0.65 1.98 1.97
C ILE A 48 -0.58 2.86 1.90
N GLY A 49 -0.75 3.59 0.79
CA GLY A 49 -1.95 4.38 0.55
C GLY A 49 -3.13 3.49 0.19
N HIS A 50 -4.04 3.27 1.14
CA HIS A 50 -5.25 2.46 1.02
C HIS A 50 -6.21 3.09 0.02
N ARG A 51 -6.37 2.47 -1.15
CA ARG A 51 -7.11 3.03 -2.28
C ARG A 51 -6.57 4.40 -2.72
N GLY A 52 -5.27 4.66 -2.45
CA GLY A 52 -4.61 5.94 -2.57
C GLY A 52 -4.59 6.73 -1.26
N ALA A 53 -4.85 8.04 -1.33
CA ALA A 53 -5.08 8.91 -0.18
C ALA A 53 -6.60 9.11 0.00
N ALA A 54 -7.33 8.02 0.30
CA ALA A 54 -8.79 8.00 0.34
C ALA A 54 -9.39 8.92 1.41
N GLY A 55 -8.63 9.34 2.40
CA GLY A 55 -9.03 10.36 3.37
C GLY A 55 -9.16 11.77 2.78
N TRP A 56 -8.50 12.02 1.62
CA TRP A 56 -8.43 13.33 0.99
C TRP A 56 -9.02 13.40 -0.42
N ARG A 57 -9.31 12.28 -1.06
CA ARG A 57 -9.82 12.16 -2.44
C ARG A 57 -10.77 10.96 -2.55
N PRO A 58 -11.72 10.98 -3.46
CA PRO A 58 -12.48 9.77 -3.79
C PRO A 58 -11.55 8.61 -4.08
N GLU A 59 -11.82 7.46 -3.47
CA GLU A 59 -10.99 6.26 -3.53
C GLU A 59 -10.76 5.77 -4.97
N HIS A 60 -9.61 5.12 -5.21
CA HIS A 60 -9.28 4.47 -6.48
C HIS A 60 -9.31 5.42 -7.70
N THR A 61 -8.97 6.69 -7.50
CA THR A 61 -8.80 7.69 -8.56
C THR A 61 -7.32 7.99 -8.80
N ALA A 62 -7.02 8.52 -9.99
CA ALA A 62 -5.65 8.96 -10.30
C ALA A 62 -5.18 10.05 -9.32
N GLY A 63 -6.06 10.98 -8.94
CA GLY A 63 -5.78 12.01 -7.94
C GLY A 63 -5.52 11.44 -6.55
N SER A 64 -6.27 10.41 -6.13
CA SER A 64 -6.05 9.73 -4.84
C SER A 64 -4.68 9.05 -4.81
N TYR A 65 -4.31 8.29 -5.83
CA TYR A 65 -3.00 7.63 -5.92
C TYR A 65 -1.84 8.63 -6.03
N THR A 66 -2.02 9.67 -6.86
CA THR A 66 -1.01 10.72 -7.01
C THR A 66 -0.75 11.42 -5.67
N LEU A 67 -1.81 11.80 -4.96
CA LEU A 67 -1.69 12.46 -3.65
C LEU A 67 -1.00 11.54 -2.63
N ALA A 68 -1.36 10.26 -2.59
CA ALA A 68 -0.70 9.30 -1.70
C ALA A 68 0.82 9.27 -1.90
N VAL A 69 1.27 9.23 -3.16
CA VAL A 69 2.70 9.25 -3.49
C VAL A 69 3.35 10.59 -3.16
N GLN A 70 2.69 11.71 -3.45
CA GLN A 70 3.18 13.06 -3.15
C GLN A 70 3.36 13.28 -1.65
N THR A 71 2.52 12.66 -0.83
CA THR A 71 2.59 12.74 0.63
C THR A 71 3.45 11.66 1.27
N GLY A 72 4.15 10.86 0.46
CA GLY A 72 5.22 9.97 0.93
C GLY A 72 4.85 8.49 1.04
N ALA A 73 3.67 8.05 0.59
CA ALA A 73 3.35 6.62 0.53
C ALA A 73 4.39 5.86 -0.30
N ASP A 74 4.83 4.73 0.21
CA ASP A 74 5.78 3.85 -0.47
C ASP A 74 5.10 2.95 -1.50
N TRP A 75 3.88 2.49 -1.18
CA TRP A 75 3.05 1.68 -2.06
C TRP A 75 1.66 2.31 -2.22
N ILE A 76 1.01 2.00 -3.35
CA ILE A 76 -0.40 2.31 -3.59
C ILE A 76 -1.21 1.02 -3.73
N GLU A 77 -2.39 1.02 -3.15
CA GLU A 77 -3.23 -0.17 -3.08
C GLU A 77 -4.45 -0.03 -3.98
N PRO A 78 -4.56 -0.80 -5.07
CA PRO A 78 -5.75 -0.95 -5.89
C PRO A 78 -6.52 -2.23 -5.53
N ASP A 79 -7.80 -2.11 -5.19
CA ASP A 79 -8.74 -3.22 -5.13
C ASP A 79 -9.21 -3.61 -6.54
N LEU A 80 -9.18 -4.88 -6.87
CA LEU A 80 -9.46 -5.38 -8.22
C LEU A 80 -10.77 -6.14 -8.30
N VAL A 81 -11.61 -5.71 -9.22
CA VAL A 81 -12.81 -6.39 -9.70
C VAL A 81 -12.75 -6.49 -11.22
N VAL A 82 -13.63 -7.27 -11.85
CA VAL A 82 -13.55 -7.50 -13.30
C VAL A 82 -14.82 -7.02 -14.02
N THR A 83 -14.66 -6.55 -15.24
CA THR A 83 -15.75 -6.17 -16.15
C THR A 83 -16.29 -7.37 -16.93
N LYS A 84 -17.45 -7.21 -17.59
CA LYS A 84 -18.05 -8.20 -18.48
C LYS A 84 -17.10 -8.65 -19.60
N ASP A 85 -16.24 -7.77 -20.07
CA ASP A 85 -15.25 -8.01 -21.12
C ASP A 85 -13.85 -8.33 -20.56
N HIS A 86 -13.80 -8.89 -19.34
CA HIS A 86 -12.60 -9.44 -18.68
C HIS A 86 -11.48 -8.42 -18.44
N VAL A 87 -11.78 -7.15 -18.19
CA VAL A 87 -10.77 -6.16 -17.83
C VAL A 87 -10.78 -5.91 -16.32
N LEU A 88 -9.62 -5.93 -15.67
CA LEU A 88 -9.50 -5.56 -14.26
C LEU A 88 -9.65 -4.05 -14.09
N VAL A 89 -10.66 -3.64 -13.35
CA VAL A 89 -10.89 -2.26 -12.91
C VAL A 89 -10.73 -2.13 -11.41
N VAL A 90 -10.45 -0.92 -10.95
CA VAL A 90 -10.16 -0.69 -9.54
C VAL A 90 -11.38 -0.14 -8.80
N ARG A 91 -11.98 -1.00 -7.98
CA ARG A 91 -13.08 -0.72 -7.04
C ARG A 91 -13.05 -1.72 -5.89
N HIS A 92 -13.42 -1.26 -4.70
CA HIS A 92 -13.41 -2.12 -3.51
C HIS A 92 -14.49 -3.21 -3.59
N GLU A 93 -15.71 -2.86 -3.97
CA GLU A 93 -16.77 -3.82 -4.30
C GLU A 93 -16.99 -3.85 -5.82
N ASN A 94 -17.52 -4.96 -6.30
CA ASN A 94 -18.09 -5.04 -7.65
C ASN A 94 -19.42 -4.28 -7.77
N GLU A 95 -20.12 -4.01 -6.67
CA GLU A 95 -21.26 -3.11 -6.60
C GLU A 95 -20.79 -1.66 -6.55
N ILE A 96 -21.19 -0.82 -7.51
CA ILE A 96 -20.60 0.50 -7.77
C ILE A 96 -21.48 1.70 -7.47
N SER A 97 -22.67 1.50 -6.86
CA SER A 97 -23.62 2.60 -6.58
C SER A 97 -23.04 3.70 -5.69
N GLN A 98 -22.25 3.30 -4.68
CA GLN A 98 -21.77 4.22 -3.65
C GLN A 98 -20.45 4.90 -4.02
N THR A 99 -19.78 4.45 -5.06
CA THR A 99 -18.45 4.94 -5.44
C THR A 99 -18.38 5.51 -6.84
N THR A 100 -19.54 5.51 -7.54
CA THR A 100 -19.70 6.10 -8.87
C THR A 100 -21.02 6.82 -9.01
N ASP A 101 -21.15 7.61 -10.05
CA ASP A 101 -22.38 8.33 -10.42
C ASP A 101 -23.36 7.48 -11.25
N VAL A 102 -23.23 6.14 -11.26
CA VAL A 102 -24.03 5.22 -12.09
C VAL A 102 -25.53 5.43 -11.95
N ALA A 103 -26.01 5.75 -10.73
CA ALA A 103 -27.43 6.03 -10.48
C ALA A 103 -27.96 7.29 -11.21
N SER A 104 -27.05 8.15 -11.70
CA SER A 104 -27.39 9.36 -12.48
C SER A 104 -27.41 9.09 -14.00
N HIS A 105 -27.19 7.83 -14.43
CA HIS A 105 -27.10 7.40 -15.81
C HIS A 105 -28.36 6.62 -16.21
N PRO A 106 -29.38 7.28 -16.83
CA PRO A 106 -30.65 6.63 -17.14
C PRO A 106 -30.49 5.46 -18.12
N GLU A 107 -29.47 5.47 -18.99
CA GLU A 107 -29.14 4.38 -19.90
C GLU A 107 -28.75 3.07 -19.18
N PHE A 108 -28.41 3.13 -17.90
CA PHE A 108 -28.06 1.97 -17.08
C PHE A 108 -29.12 1.63 -16.04
N ALA A 109 -30.25 2.33 -15.98
CA ALA A 109 -31.29 2.12 -14.96
C ALA A 109 -31.78 0.65 -14.91
N GLU A 110 -32.04 0.04 -16.06
CA GLU A 110 -32.52 -1.35 -16.17
C GLU A 110 -31.48 -2.41 -15.78
N ARG A 111 -30.21 -2.04 -15.58
CA ARG A 111 -29.17 -2.98 -15.12
C ARG A 111 -29.11 -3.12 -13.60
N ARG A 112 -29.89 -2.31 -12.87
CA ARG A 112 -29.96 -2.44 -11.42
C ARG A 112 -30.59 -3.78 -11.06
N THR A 113 -29.86 -4.59 -10.28
CA THR A 113 -30.29 -5.96 -9.96
C THR A 113 -29.86 -6.37 -8.55
N GLU A 114 -30.30 -7.55 -8.09
CA GLU A 114 -29.83 -8.18 -6.85
C GLU A 114 -28.96 -9.39 -7.20
N LYS A 115 -27.79 -9.50 -6.55
CA LYS A 115 -26.88 -10.64 -6.68
C LYS A 115 -26.49 -11.19 -5.31
N LEU A 116 -26.08 -12.45 -5.30
CA LEU A 116 -25.52 -13.12 -4.12
C LEU A 116 -24.00 -13.05 -4.20
N ILE A 117 -23.39 -12.13 -3.45
CA ILE A 117 -21.95 -11.94 -3.39
C ILE A 117 -21.44 -12.52 -2.07
N ASP A 118 -20.56 -13.50 -2.12
CA ASP A 118 -19.99 -14.18 -0.94
C ASP A 118 -21.04 -14.56 0.12
N GLY A 119 -22.19 -15.10 -0.36
CA GLY A 119 -23.29 -15.52 0.49
C GLY A 119 -24.20 -14.38 1.00
N ARG A 120 -23.99 -13.12 0.56
CA ARG A 120 -24.82 -11.97 0.95
C ARG A 120 -25.59 -11.42 -0.25
N LYS A 121 -26.85 -11.09 -0.05
CA LYS A 121 -27.66 -10.40 -1.05
C LYS A 121 -27.23 -8.93 -1.12
N VAL A 122 -26.86 -8.48 -2.31
CA VAL A 122 -26.45 -7.12 -2.62
C VAL A 122 -27.27 -6.61 -3.80
N SER A 123 -27.84 -5.40 -3.68
CA SER A 123 -28.66 -4.78 -4.72
C SER A 123 -27.97 -3.53 -5.25
N GLY A 124 -27.81 -3.41 -6.56
CA GLY A 124 -27.17 -2.27 -7.20
C GLY A 124 -26.76 -2.51 -8.63
N TRP A 125 -25.69 -1.87 -9.06
CA TRP A 125 -25.04 -2.04 -10.37
C TRP A 125 -23.68 -2.70 -10.18
N PHE A 126 -23.39 -3.72 -10.96
CA PHE A 126 -22.22 -4.57 -10.76
C PHE A 126 -21.25 -4.48 -11.93
N THR A 127 -19.95 -4.38 -11.66
CA THR A 127 -18.91 -4.19 -12.71
C THR A 127 -18.96 -5.26 -13.80
N GLU A 128 -19.28 -6.49 -13.46
CA GLU A 128 -19.39 -7.62 -14.38
C GLU A 128 -20.59 -7.56 -15.32
N ASP A 129 -21.50 -6.61 -15.14
CA ASP A 129 -22.62 -6.35 -16.05
C ASP A 129 -22.29 -5.25 -17.08
N PHE A 130 -21.11 -4.63 -16.96
CA PHE A 130 -20.62 -3.55 -17.82
C PHE A 130 -19.37 -3.95 -18.57
N THR A 131 -19.23 -3.48 -19.78
CA THR A 131 -17.97 -3.44 -20.51
C THR A 131 -17.07 -2.32 -19.94
N LEU A 132 -15.76 -2.40 -20.20
CA LEU A 132 -14.85 -1.31 -19.84
C LEU A 132 -15.28 0.02 -20.46
N ALA A 133 -15.70 0.00 -21.75
CA ALA A 133 -16.12 1.21 -22.43
C ALA A 133 -17.28 1.91 -21.71
N GLU A 134 -18.26 1.16 -21.23
CA GLU A 134 -19.39 1.68 -20.45
C GLU A 134 -18.94 2.20 -19.08
N LEU A 135 -18.11 1.45 -18.33
CA LEU A 135 -17.58 1.92 -17.05
C LEU A 135 -16.76 3.22 -17.19
N LYS A 136 -16.07 3.42 -18.31
CA LYS A 136 -15.31 4.66 -18.57
C LYS A 136 -16.20 5.90 -18.81
N THR A 137 -17.51 5.73 -19.01
CA THR A 137 -18.46 6.86 -19.04
C THR A 137 -18.76 7.38 -17.64
N LEU A 138 -18.67 6.52 -16.62
CA LEU A 138 -18.94 6.85 -15.23
C LEU A 138 -17.82 7.69 -14.62
N ARG A 139 -18.17 8.34 -13.52
CA ARG A 139 -17.24 9.12 -12.69
C ARG A 139 -17.26 8.64 -11.25
N ALA A 140 -16.08 8.70 -10.61
CA ALA A 140 -15.93 8.38 -9.21
C ALA A 140 -16.60 9.45 -8.31
N VAL A 141 -17.17 8.99 -7.18
CA VAL A 141 -17.70 9.83 -6.11
C VAL A 141 -17.17 9.38 -4.77
N GLU A 142 -17.22 10.27 -3.78
CA GLU A 142 -16.82 9.97 -2.40
C GLU A 142 -17.76 8.92 -1.77
N ARG A 143 -17.17 7.86 -1.24
CA ARG A 143 -17.90 6.76 -0.56
C ARG A 143 -18.57 7.20 0.75
N LEU A 144 -17.91 8.09 1.49
CA LEU A 144 -18.28 8.50 2.85
C LEU A 144 -18.62 10.00 2.91
N PRO A 145 -19.58 10.51 2.11
CA PRO A 145 -19.82 11.94 1.97
C PRO A 145 -20.22 12.62 3.28
N LEU A 146 -20.83 11.90 4.23
CA LEU A 146 -21.20 12.42 5.55
C LEU A 146 -20.00 12.53 6.50
N VAL A 147 -18.94 11.78 6.26
CA VAL A 147 -17.71 11.77 7.06
C VAL A 147 -16.64 12.63 6.41
N ARG A 148 -16.51 12.55 5.09
CA ARG A 148 -15.50 13.19 4.25
C ARG A 148 -16.13 14.19 3.27
N ASN A 149 -16.99 15.07 3.80
CA ASN A 149 -17.75 16.01 2.97
C ASN A 149 -16.85 16.91 2.10
N ARG A 150 -15.62 17.21 2.53
CA ARG A 150 -14.66 18.00 1.75
C ARG A 150 -14.19 17.26 0.48
N ASN A 151 -14.23 15.94 0.47
CA ASN A 151 -13.83 15.15 -0.70
C ASN A 151 -14.86 15.24 -1.83
N THR A 152 -16.13 15.55 -1.52
CA THR A 152 -17.21 15.64 -2.50
C THR A 152 -17.00 16.73 -3.55
N VAL A 153 -16.10 17.68 -3.33
CA VAL A 153 -15.70 18.68 -4.35
C VAL A 153 -15.01 18.02 -5.54
N PHE A 154 -14.51 16.80 -5.37
CA PHE A 154 -13.87 15.99 -6.43
C PHE A 154 -14.82 14.96 -7.06
N ASP A 155 -16.08 14.89 -6.59
CA ASP A 155 -17.06 13.99 -7.18
C ASP A 155 -17.24 14.30 -8.67
N ARG A 156 -17.33 13.23 -9.45
CA ARG A 156 -17.54 13.29 -10.92
C ARG A 156 -16.41 13.95 -11.70
N THR A 157 -15.25 14.20 -11.10
CA THR A 157 -14.10 14.77 -11.81
C THR A 157 -13.23 13.71 -12.47
N GLU A 158 -13.20 12.47 -11.90
CA GLU A 158 -12.29 11.42 -12.35
C GLU A 158 -13.02 10.15 -12.82
N ARG A 159 -12.40 9.45 -13.78
CA ARG A 159 -12.91 8.20 -14.33
C ARG A 159 -12.47 6.99 -13.51
N ILE A 160 -13.20 5.88 -13.66
CA ILE A 160 -12.78 4.58 -13.13
C ILE A 160 -11.49 4.16 -13.85
N MET A 161 -10.49 3.75 -13.06
CA MET A 161 -9.21 3.27 -13.59
C MET A 161 -9.23 1.75 -13.80
N THR A 162 -8.44 1.29 -14.77
CA THR A 162 -8.04 -0.11 -14.89
C THR A 162 -6.78 -0.37 -14.06
N PHE A 163 -6.50 -1.64 -13.74
CA PHE A 163 -5.24 -2.00 -13.08
C PHE A 163 -4.01 -1.63 -13.94
N GLN A 164 -4.10 -1.75 -15.27
CA GLN A 164 -3.01 -1.31 -16.15
C GLN A 164 -2.73 0.19 -16.00
N GLU A 165 -3.75 1.03 -15.95
CA GLU A 165 -3.58 2.47 -15.76
C GLU A 165 -2.96 2.80 -14.39
N VAL A 166 -3.27 2.04 -13.34
CA VAL A 166 -2.61 2.20 -12.03
C VAL A 166 -1.13 1.83 -12.09
N VAL A 167 -0.76 0.74 -12.78
CA VAL A 167 0.63 0.35 -12.99
C VAL A 167 1.40 1.43 -13.77
N ASP A 168 0.80 1.98 -14.82
CA ASP A 168 1.41 3.04 -15.63
C ASP A 168 1.61 4.33 -14.81
N LEU A 169 0.60 4.70 -14.00
CA LEU A 169 0.69 5.83 -13.07
C LEU A 169 1.78 5.62 -12.01
N ALA A 170 1.87 4.42 -11.40
CA ALA A 170 2.92 4.10 -10.41
C ALA A 170 4.32 4.26 -11.00
N ARG A 171 4.52 3.88 -12.26
CA ARG A 171 5.79 4.07 -12.98
C ARG A 171 6.10 5.53 -13.27
N GLU A 172 5.10 6.28 -13.71
CA GLU A 172 5.24 7.73 -13.93
C GLU A 172 5.62 8.44 -12.63
N LEU A 173 4.90 8.14 -11.53
CA LEU A 173 5.18 8.70 -10.23
C LEU A 173 6.54 8.27 -9.68
N SER A 174 6.96 7.02 -9.92
CA SER A 174 8.29 6.54 -9.54
C SER A 174 9.41 7.34 -10.21
N LYS A 175 9.25 7.67 -11.50
CA LYS A 175 10.21 8.51 -12.23
C LYS A 175 10.20 9.96 -11.72
N ARG A 176 8.99 10.53 -11.53
CA ARG A 176 8.82 11.94 -11.10
C ARG A 176 9.40 12.20 -9.71
N HIS A 177 9.26 11.23 -8.80
CA HIS A 177 9.70 11.35 -7.39
C HIS A 177 11.06 10.67 -7.13
N GLU A 178 11.73 10.16 -8.17
CA GLU A 178 13.05 9.49 -8.09
C GLU A 178 13.11 8.39 -7.01
N ARG A 179 11.97 7.74 -6.75
CA ARG A 179 11.85 6.63 -5.81
C ARG A 179 10.90 5.57 -6.34
N ARG A 180 11.10 4.32 -5.92
CA ARG A 180 10.22 3.21 -6.33
C ARG A 180 8.88 3.33 -5.62
N ILE A 181 7.80 3.29 -6.40
CA ILE A 181 6.43 3.16 -5.91
C ILE A 181 5.95 1.77 -6.31
N ALA A 182 5.64 0.93 -5.32
CA ALA A 182 5.09 -0.39 -5.60
C ALA A 182 3.55 -0.34 -5.68
N VAL A 183 2.98 -1.30 -6.40
CA VAL A 183 1.54 -1.55 -6.42
C VAL A 183 1.21 -2.72 -5.51
N PHE A 184 0.11 -2.61 -4.77
CA PHE A 184 -0.34 -3.59 -3.79
C PHE A 184 -1.77 -4.06 -4.11
N PRO A 185 -2.00 -4.74 -5.26
CA PRO A 185 -3.34 -5.11 -5.71
C PRO A 185 -3.98 -6.16 -4.81
N GLU A 186 -5.26 -5.93 -4.46
CA GLU A 186 -6.14 -6.89 -3.79
C GLU A 186 -7.10 -7.54 -4.78
N THR A 187 -7.24 -8.87 -4.75
CA THR A 187 -8.32 -9.55 -5.47
C THR A 187 -9.58 -9.57 -4.62
N LYS A 188 -10.64 -8.90 -5.08
CA LYS A 188 -11.95 -8.83 -4.40
C LYS A 188 -12.89 -9.91 -4.90
N HIS A 189 -13.56 -10.61 -3.98
CA HIS A 189 -14.56 -11.64 -4.30
C HIS A 189 -14.08 -12.69 -5.34
N PRO A 190 -12.82 -13.22 -5.28
CA PRO A 190 -12.32 -14.08 -6.35
C PRO A 190 -13.09 -15.38 -6.52
N THR A 191 -13.64 -15.96 -5.45
CA THR A 191 -14.50 -17.16 -5.56
C THR A 191 -15.83 -16.84 -6.24
N TYR A 192 -16.45 -15.69 -5.93
CA TYR A 192 -17.65 -15.24 -6.62
C TYR A 192 -17.39 -15.05 -8.12
N PHE A 193 -16.39 -14.26 -8.49
CA PHE A 193 -16.07 -14.00 -9.89
C PHE A 193 -15.73 -15.28 -10.66
N ARG A 194 -15.04 -16.22 -10.04
CA ARG A 194 -14.78 -17.52 -10.64
C ARG A 194 -16.07 -18.31 -10.88
N SER A 195 -17.02 -18.25 -9.95
CA SER A 195 -18.30 -18.98 -10.07
C SER A 195 -19.19 -18.51 -11.24
N ILE A 196 -18.99 -17.27 -11.68
CA ILE A 196 -19.70 -16.69 -12.83
C ILE A 196 -18.85 -16.68 -14.12
N GLY A 197 -17.71 -17.40 -14.14
CA GLY A 197 -16.84 -17.52 -15.33
C GLY A 197 -15.94 -16.32 -15.60
N LEU A 198 -15.76 -15.42 -14.64
CA LEU A 198 -14.93 -14.20 -14.73
C LEU A 198 -13.77 -14.19 -13.72
N PRO A 199 -12.88 -15.21 -13.69
CA PRO A 199 -11.80 -15.27 -12.70
C PRO A 199 -10.83 -14.08 -12.85
N LEU A 200 -10.43 -13.47 -11.70
CA LEU A 200 -9.52 -12.32 -11.67
C LEU A 200 -8.07 -12.72 -11.91
N GLU A 201 -7.65 -13.88 -11.38
CA GLU A 201 -6.24 -14.23 -11.29
C GLU A 201 -5.53 -14.37 -12.66
N PRO A 202 -6.14 -14.97 -13.70
CA PRO A 202 -5.51 -15.04 -15.02
C PRO A 202 -5.19 -13.66 -15.60
N GLU A 203 -6.12 -12.71 -15.45
CA GLU A 203 -5.95 -11.35 -15.94
C GLU A 203 -4.91 -10.59 -15.13
N LEU A 204 -4.92 -10.72 -13.79
CA LEU A 204 -3.90 -10.15 -12.92
C LEU A 204 -2.49 -10.65 -13.30
N VAL A 205 -2.34 -11.96 -13.47
CA VAL A 205 -1.08 -12.59 -13.92
C VAL A 205 -0.64 -12.05 -15.29
N ARG A 206 -1.59 -11.86 -16.21
CA ARG A 206 -1.32 -11.30 -17.54
C ARG A 206 -0.77 -9.87 -17.46
N VAL A 207 -1.41 -9.00 -16.67
CA VAL A 207 -0.95 -7.61 -16.48
C VAL A 207 0.43 -7.58 -15.82
N ILE A 208 0.66 -8.38 -14.76
CA ILE A 208 1.95 -8.47 -14.08
C ILE A 208 3.06 -8.90 -15.05
N ARG A 209 2.84 -9.98 -15.83
CA ARG A 209 3.83 -10.48 -16.82
C ARG A 209 4.11 -9.46 -17.91
N ARG A 210 3.07 -8.88 -18.51
CA ARG A 210 3.20 -7.87 -19.56
C ARG A 210 4.04 -6.69 -19.11
N ASN A 211 3.86 -6.28 -17.86
CA ASN A 211 4.57 -5.17 -17.25
C ASN A 211 5.90 -5.57 -16.59
N ARG A 212 6.26 -6.86 -16.57
CA ARG A 212 7.48 -7.37 -15.92
C ARG A 212 7.63 -6.88 -14.46
N LEU A 213 6.51 -6.84 -13.73
CA LEU A 213 6.55 -6.40 -12.33
C LEU A 213 7.27 -7.46 -11.49
N GLY A 214 8.29 -7.03 -10.75
CA GLY A 214 9.06 -7.87 -9.85
C GLY A 214 8.64 -7.72 -8.37
N ALA A 215 9.28 -8.48 -7.49
CA ALA A 215 8.98 -8.53 -6.05
C ALA A 215 9.15 -7.18 -5.33
N ARG A 216 9.90 -6.25 -5.91
CA ARG A 216 10.08 -4.89 -5.36
C ARG A 216 9.03 -3.90 -5.86
N GLU A 217 8.19 -4.30 -6.83
CA GLU A 217 7.25 -3.43 -7.53
C GLU A 217 5.81 -3.86 -7.34
N CYS A 218 5.58 -5.12 -6.91
CA CYS A 218 4.24 -5.68 -6.74
C CYS A 218 4.20 -6.68 -5.59
N VAL A 219 3.24 -6.51 -4.70
CA VAL A 219 2.85 -7.46 -3.65
C VAL A 219 1.37 -7.71 -3.83
N VAL A 220 0.94 -8.97 -3.96
CA VAL A 220 -0.48 -9.27 -4.20
C VAL A 220 -1.14 -9.70 -2.92
N GLN A 221 -2.30 -9.12 -2.60
CA GLN A 221 -3.09 -9.49 -1.44
C GLN A 221 -4.45 -10.11 -1.79
N SER A 222 -4.96 -10.88 -0.87
CA SER A 222 -6.33 -11.39 -0.87
C SER A 222 -6.75 -11.82 0.54
N PHE A 223 -8.04 -11.72 0.82
CA PHE A 223 -8.63 -12.39 1.98
C PHE A 223 -8.79 -13.89 1.74
N GLU A 224 -8.93 -14.33 0.49
CA GLU A 224 -9.14 -15.73 0.14
C GLU A 224 -7.83 -16.45 -0.18
N PRO A 225 -7.39 -17.42 0.64
CA PRO A 225 -6.18 -18.22 0.38
C PRO A 225 -6.18 -18.89 -0.99
N SER A 226 -7.36 -19.30 -1.45
CA SER A 226 -7.53 -19.97 -2.76
C SER A 226 -7.06 -19.10 -3.93
N SER A 227 -7.26 -17.77 -3.87
CA SER A 227 -6.78 -16.83 -4.88
C SER A 227 -5.26 -16.69 -4.82
N LEU A 228 -4.67 -16.53 -3.64
CA LEU A 228 -3.22 -16.43 -3.46
C LEU A 228 -2.49 -17.69 -3.94
N LEU A 229 -3.02 -18.87 -3.65
CA LEU A 229 -2.46 -20.15 -4.11
C LEU A 229 -2.45 -20.24 -5.64
N ARG A 230 -3.54 -19.83 -6.33
CA ARG A 230 -3.57 -19.78 -7.81
C ARG A 230 -2.54 -18.79 -8.39
N ILE A 231 -2.33 -17.67 -7.70
CA ILE A 231 -1.31 -16.70 -8.11
C ILE A 231 0.10 -17.27 -7.88
N ALA A 232 0.32 -18.00 -6.79
CA ALA A 232 1.58 -18.70 -6.51
C ALA A 232 1.89 -19.74 -7.60
N ASP A 233 0.87 -20.51 -8.04
CA ASP A 233 1.00 -21.51 -9.12
C ASP A 233 1.42 -20.88 -10.45
N ALA A 234 1.15 -19.60 -10.67
CA ALA A 234 1.65 -18.88 -11.84
C ALA A 234 3.16 -18.60 -11.82
N ARG A 235 3.85 -18.90 -10.69
CA ARG A 235 5.31 -18.81 -10.50
C ARG A 235 5.90 -17.42 -10.82
N LEU A 236 5.17 -16.37 -10.46
CA LEU A 236 5.61 -14.97 -10.68
C LEU A 236 6.75 -14.55 -9.74
N ARG A 237 7.02 -15.32 -8.69
CA ARG A 237 8.01 -14.99 -7.62
C ARG A 237 7.76 -13.63 -6.97
N LEU A 238 6.48 -13.28 -6.79
CA LEU A 238 6.05 -12.09 -6.08
C LEU A 238 5.75 -12.42 -4.63
N PRO A 239 5.96 -11.48 -3.69
CA PRO A 239 5.45 -11.61 -2.34
C PRO A 239 3.92 -11.64 -2.36
N LEU A 240 3.35 -12.52 -1.56
CA LEU A 240 1.92 -12.64 -1.34
C LEU A 240 1.58 -12.22 0.09
N TRP A 241 0.41 -11.62 0.23
CA TRP A 241 -0.08 -11.08 1.50
C TRP A 241 -1.47 -11.65 1.80
N GLN A 242 -1.56 -12.43 2.88
CA GLN A 242 -2.82 -12.96 3.37
C GLN A 242 -3.50 -11.94 4.29
N ALA A 243 -4.58 -11.34 3.83
CA ALA A 243 -5.40 -10.46 4.66
C ALA A 243 -6.25 -11.29 5.65
N LEU A 244 -6.38 -10.79 6.89
CA LEU A 244 -7.07 -11.46 7.99
C LEU A 244 -8.15 -10.53 8.57
N GLY A 245 -9.40 -10.95 8.53
CA GLY A 245 -10.50 -10.25 9.18
C GLY A 245 -10.54 -10.49 10.69
N THR A 246 -11.42 -9.76 11.39
CA THR A 246 -11.60 -9.87 12.85
C THR A 246 -12.56 -10.98 13.25
N THR A 247 -13.53 -11.33 12.39
CA THR A 247 -14.59 -12.31 12.66
C THR A 247 -14.85 -13.18 11.44
N GLY A 248 -15.39 -14.37 11.64
CA GLY A 248 -15.72 -15.31 10.56
C GLY A 248 -14.47 -15.93 9.93
N GLY A 249 -14.48 -16.11 8.63
CA GLY A 249 -13.38 -16.65 7.83
C GLY A 249 -13.45 -16.21 6.36
N PRO A 250 -12.45 -16.52 5.54
CA PRO A 250 -12.48 -16.26 4.12
C PRO A 250 -13.64 -17.00 3.44
N TYR A 251 -14.26 -16.37 2.46
CA TYR A 251 -15.35 -17.03 1.74
C TYR A 251 -14.84 -18.29 1.01
N GLY A 252 -15.60 -19.38 1.13
CA GLY A 252 -15.22 -20.66 0.52
C GLY A 252 -14.04 -21.38 1.17
N HIS A 253 -13.64 -20.98 2.38
CA HIS A 253 -12.54 -21.60 3.14
C HIS A 253 -13.06 -22.23 4.44
N ASP A 254 -12.44 -23.33 4.86
CA ASP A 254 -12.87 -24.13 6.02
C ASP A 254 -12.38 -23.59 7.37
N ARG A 255 -11.47 -22.61 7.38
CA ARG A 255 -10.90 -22.01 8.59
C ARG A 255 -11.40 -20.61 8.83
N THR A 256 -11.62 -20.30 10.11
CA THR A 256 -11.89 -18.94 10.55
C THR A 256 -10.58 -18.11 10.60
N TYR A 257 -10.70 -16.78 10.56
CA TYR A 257 -9.56 -15.88 10.77
C TYR A 257 -8.90 -16.08 12.13
N ALA A 258 -9.68 -16.39 13.17
CA ALA A 258 -9.15 -16.74 14.48
C ALA A 258 -8.24 -17.98 14.42
N GLN A 259 -8.64 -19.04 13.71
CA GLN A 259 -7.80 -20.22 13.49
C GLN A 259 -6.58 -19.95 12.62
N MET A 260 -6.71 -19.08 11.63
CA MET A 260 -5.58 -18.65 10.79
C MET A 260 -4.55 -17.82 11.56
N SER A 261 -4.98 -17.10 12.60
CA SER A 261 -4.12 -16.26 13.47
C SER A 261 -3.42 -17.04 14.60
N THR A 262 -3.65 -18.35 14.74
CA THR A 262 -2.90 -19.19 15.69
C THR A 262 -1.48 -19.46 15.20
N PRO A 263 -0.51 -19.84 16.08
CA PRO A 263 0.83 -20.21 15.64
C PRO A 263 0.87 -21.30 14.56
N GLU A 264 -0.08 -22.26 14.58
CA GLU A 264 -0.22 -23.27 13.54
C GLU A 264 -0.76 -22.67 12.24
N GLY A 265 -1.81 -21.83 12.33
CA GLY A 265 -2.39 -21.14 11.18
C GLY A 265 -1.36 -20.26 10.48
N LEU A 266 -0.55 -19.52 11.24
CA LEU A 266 0.51 -18.66 10.73
C LEU A 266 1.60 -19.46 9.99
N ARG A 267 2.03 -20.61 10.53
CA ARG A 267 2.98 -21.51 9.83
C ARG A 267 2.41 -21.99 8.49
N ARG A 268 1.12 -22.32 8.41
CA ARG A 268 0.47 -22.71 7.14
C ARG A 268 0.38 -21.54 6.15
N ILE A 269 0.15 -20.32 6.63
CA ILE A 269 0.19 -19.12 5.77
C ILE A 269 1.60 -18.91 5.21
N ALA A 270 2.65 -19.12 6.04
CA ALA A 270 4.04 -18.98 5.62
C ALA A 270 4.48 -19.95 4.51
N GLU A 271 3.72 -21.03 4.27
CA GLU A 271 3.98 -21.95 3.15
C GLU A 271 3.74 -21.31 1.78
N TYR A 272 2.86 -20.29 1.70
CA TYR A 272 2.50 -19.65 0.42
C TYR A 272 2.61 -18.13 0.41
N ALA A 273 2.62 -17.47 1.57
CA ALA A 273 2.67 -16.01 1.68
C ALA A 273 3.87 -15.55 2.52
N GLN A 274 4.32 -14.33 2.29
CA GLN A 274 5.41 -13.69 3.02
C GLN A 274 4.90 -12.64 4.01
N TRP A 275 3.62 -12.28 3.90
CA TRP A 275 2.98 -11.27 4.72
C TRP A 275 1.64 -11.74 5.23
N ILE A 276 1.26 -11.23 6.40
CA ILE A 276 -0.13 -11.17 6.85
C ILE A 276 -0.58 -9.74 7.03
N GLY A 277 -1.88 -9.50 6.78
CA GLY A 277 -2.55 -8.22 7.04
C GLY A 277 -3.70 -8.40 8.01
N PRO A 278 -3.51 -8.28 9.31
CA PRO A 278 -4.59 -8.25 10.28
C PRO A 278 -5.18 -6.84 10.42
N ASP A 279 -6.44 -6.78 10.88
CA ASP A 279 -7.00 -5.53 11.39
C ASP A 279 -6.10 -4.98 12.53
N LYS A 280 -5.86 -3.68 12.52
CA LYS A 280 -4.98 -3.00 13.49
C LYS A 280 -5.34 -3.29 14.95
N SER A 281 -6.64 -3.46 15.26
CA SER A 281 -7.09 -3.75 16.63
C SER A 281 -6.65 -5.13 17.12
N SER A 282 -6.40 -6.07 16.21
CA SER A 282 -5.94 -7.41 16.52
C SER A 282 -4.48 -7.47 17.00
N LEU A 283 -3.72 -6.40 16.84
CA LEU A 283 -2.31 -6.32 17.23
C LEU A 283 -2.08 -5.65 18.60
N VAL A 284 -3.10 -4.97 19.13
CA VAL A 284 -2.96 -4.24 20.41
C VAL A 284 -2.84 -5.23 21.57
N PRO A 285 -1.85 -5.06 22.48
CA PRO A 285 -1.67 -5.95 23.64
C PRO A 285 -2.95 -6.10 24.48
N PRO A 286 -3.20 -7.33 24.98
CA PRO A 286 -2.25 -8.45 25.13
C PRO A 286 -2.19 -9.45 23.95
N SER A 287 -2.27 -9.01 22.69
CA SER A 287 -2.24 -9.90 21.53
C SER A 287 -0.83 -10.45 21.25
N PRO A 288 -0.64 -11.78 21.09
CA PRO A 288 0.62 -12.38 20.67
C PRO A 288 0.81 -12.39 19.15
N LEU A 289 -0.20 -11.99 18.37
CA LEU A 289 -0.28 -12.21 16.91
C LEU A 289 0.95 -11.70 16.16
N LEU A 290 1.42 -10.49 16.46
CA LEU A 290 2.59 -9.90 15.81
C LEU A 290 3.86 -10.74 16.04
N THR A 291 4.11 -11.10 17.30
CA THR A 291 5.29 -11.91 17.69
C THR A 291 5.23 -13.31 17.08
N ASP A 292 4.06 -13.94 17.08
CA ASP A 292 3.88 -15.28 16.51
C ASP A 292 4.02 -15.29 14.99
N ALA A 293 3.55 -14.23 14.31
CA ALA A 293 3.74 -14.06 12.88
C ALA A 293 5.22 -13.89 12.53
N HIS A 294 5.96 -13.04 13.23
CA HIS A 294 7.40 -12.88 13.02
C HIS A 294 8.17 -14.18 13.29
N ARG A 295 7.79 -14.95 14.33
CA ARG A 295 8.37 -16.30 14.57
C ARG A 295 8.09 -17.28 13.45
N ALA A 296 6.95 -17.14 12.76
CA ALA A 296 6.63 -17.96 11.60
C ALA A 296 7.34 -17.47 10.32
N GLY A 297 8.14 -16.41 10.38
CA GLY A 297 8.84 -15.81 9.22
C GLY A 297 7.97 -14.89 8.37
N LEU A 298 6.79 -14.51 8.86
CA LEU A 298 5.87 -13.61 8.18
C LEU A 298 6.11 -12.16 8.59
N ARG A 299 6.05 -11.23 7.64
CA ARG A 299 5.93 -9.80 7.91
C ARG A 299 4.48 -9.45 8.21
N VAL A 300 4.28 -8.38 8.98
CA VAL A 300 2.96 -7.95 9.43
C VAL A 300 2.68 -6.51 9.03
N GLY A 301 1.63 -6.33 8.23
CA GLY A 301 1.13 -4.99 7.92
C GLY A 301 -0.31 -4.82 8.36
N ALA A 302 -0.57 -3.81 9.15
CA ALA A 302 -1.88 -3.57 9.75
C ALA A 302 -2.77 -2.69 8.88
N TYR A 303 -4.07 -2.96 8.83
CA TYR A 303 -5.11 -2.17 8.16
C TYR A 303 -6.31 -1.92 9.08
N THR A 304 -7.19 -0.97 8.83
CA THR A 304 -6.99 0.23 8.05
C THR A 304 -6.89 1.39 9.00
N PHE A 305 -5.83 2.17 8.88
CA PHE A 305 -5.66 3.38 9.68
C PHE A 305 -6.46 4.54 9.07
N ARG A 306 -7.20 5.23 9.91
CA ARG A 306 -8.03 6.38 9.57
C ARG A 306 -7.92 7.42 10.68
N ALA A 307 -8.04 8.71 10.33
CA ALA A 307 -7.87 9.81 11.28
C ALA A 307 -9.15 10.19 12.02
N GLU A 308 -10.32 9.83 11.47
CA GLU A 308 -11.60 10.22 12.04
C GLU A 308 -11.89 9.49 13.35
N ASN A 309 -12.43 10.20 14.35
CA ASN A 309 -12.71 9.70 15.70
C ASN A 309 -13.46 8.36 15.73
N GLN A 310 -14.43 8.18 14.84
CA GLN A 310 -15.22 6.93 14.80
C GLN A 310 -14.42 5.68 14.48
N TYR A 311 -13.22 5.82 13.90
CA TYR A 311 -12.31 4.72 13.55
C TYR A 311 -11.12 4.58 14.49
N LEU A 312 -10.99 5.51 15.45
CA LEU A 312 -9.93 5.48 16.43
C LEU A 312 -10.33 4.73 17.71
N PRO A 313 -9.39 4.11 18.41
CA PRO A 313 -9.58 3.64 19.78
C PRO A 313 -10.09 4.77 20.69
N ALA A 314 -10.88 4.41 21.68
CA ALA A 314 -11.56 5.39 22.53
C ALA A 314 -10.60 6.37 23.22
N ASP A 315 -9.42 5.91 23.63
CA ASP A 315 -8.37 6.68 24.30
C ASP A 315 -7.65 7.70 23.37
N LEU A 316 -7.82 7.57 22.05
CA LEU A 316 -7.22 8.46 21.07
C LEU A 316 -8.23 9.40 20.40
N ARG A 317 -9.50 9.34 20.78
CA ARG A 317 -10.53 10.25 20.25
C ARG A 317 -10.35 11.64 20.81
N ARG A 318 -10.67 12.64 19.99
CA ARG A 318 -10.67 14.05 20.36
C ARG A 318 -12.07 14.65 20.14
N GLY A 319 -12.70 15.15 21.21
CA GLY A 319 -14.09 15.62 21.11
C GLY A 319 -15.10 14.48 20.94
N THR A 320 -16.32 14.83 20.49
CA THR A 320 -17.47 13.89 20.42
C THR A 320 -17.96 13.64 19.00
N VAL A 321 -17.45 14.38 18.00
CA VAL A 321 -17.91 14.27 16.61
C VAL A 321 -17.12 13.15 15.90
N GLY A 322 -17.84 12.15 15.41
CA GLY A 322 -17.23 10.95 14.80
C GLY A 322 -16.43 11.23 13.53
N SER A 323 -16.83 12.22 12.74
CA SER A 323 -16.15 12.61 11.48
C SER A 323 -14.96 13.56 11.68
N GLU A 324 -14.78 14.14 12.89
CA GLU A 324 -13.58 14.93 13.19
C GLU A 324 -12.38 14.04 13.47
N PHE A 325 -11.17 14.60 13.28
CA PHE A 325 -9.94 13.88 13.53
C PHE A 325 -9.64 13.79 15.03
N GLY A 326 -9.23 12.59 15.45
CA GLY A 326 -8.62 12.37 16.76
C GLY A 326 -7.11 12.33 16.68
N ASP A 327 -6.48 11.66 17.66
CA ASP A 327 -5.03 11.53 17.75
C ASP A 327 -4.50 10.35 16.89
N ALA A 328 -4.65 10.48 15.57
CA ALA A 328 -4.19 9.49 14.64
C ALA A 328 -2.67 9.29 14.67
N LEU A 329 -1.89 10.36 14.92
CA LEU A 329 -0.43 10.25 15.02
C LEU A 329 -0.03 9.32 16.17
N ALA A 330 -0.70 9.40 17.32
CA ALA A 330 -0.45 8.50 18.44
C ALA A 330 -0.82 7.05 18.10
N GLU A 331 -1.86 6.80 17.29
CA GLU A 331 -2.21 5.46 16.85
C GLU A 331 -1.12 4.85 15.96
N TYR A 332 -0.62 5.60 14.95
CA TYR A 332 0.51 5.13 14.15
C TYR A 332 1.76 4.88 14.99
N ALA A 333 2.12 5.84 15.86
CA ALA A 333 3.28 5.70 16.74
C ALA A 333 3.17 4.48 17.66
N ARG A 334 1.95 4.16 18.15
CA ARG A 334 1.69 2.93 18.92
C ARG A 334 2.04 1.68 18.11
N HIS A 335 1.57 1.57 16.87
CA HIS A 335 1.81 0.41 16.02
C HIS A 335 3.26 0.32 15.53
N TYR A 336 3.90 1.44 15.24
CA TYR A 336 5.34 1.46 14.91
C TYR A 336 6.19 0.97 16.08
N ARG A 337 5.88 1.37 17.33
CA ARG A 337 6.56 0.83 18.53
C ARG A 337 6.29 -0.65 18.78
N LEU A 338 5.14 -1.17 18.38
CA LEU A 338 4.87 -2.62 18.42
C LEU A 338 5.76 -3.40 17.45
N GLY A 339 6.26 -2.77 16.39
CA GLY A 339 7.13 -3.39 15.39
C GLY A 339 6.40 -3.92 14.16
N VAL A 340 5.28 -3.29 13.75
CA VAL A 340 4.64 -3.64 12.47
C VAL A 340 5.57 -3.29 11.30
N ASP A 341 5.55 -4.12 10.24
CA ASP A 341 6.38 -3.93 9.06
C ASP A 341 5.73 -2.98 8.03
N ALA A 342 4.41 -2.79 8.10
CA ALA A 342 3.67 -1.89 7.24
C ALA A 342 2.38 -1.36 7.89
N VAL A 343 1.91 -0.22 7.39
CA VAL A 343 0.58 0.33 7.71
C VAL A 343 -0.18 0.63 6.42
N VAL A 344 -1.44 0.20 6.35
CA VAL A 344 -2.36 0.47 5.24
C VAL A 344 -3.31 1.58 5.71
N THR A 345 -3.30 2.72 5.03
CA THR A 345 -3.91 3.95 5.54
C THR A 345 -4.63 4.79 4.51
N ASP A 346 -5.76 5.40 4.90
CA ASP A 346 -6.47 6.42 4.12
C ASP A 346 -5.73 7.79 4.16
N PHE A 347 -4.78 7.97 5.11
CA PHE A 347 -4.05 9.22 5.37
C PHE A 347 -2.54 8.98 5.37
N PRO A 348 -1.92 8.75 4.19
CA PRO A 348 -0.50 8.44 4.10
C PRO A 348 0.42 9.55 4.61
N ASP A 349 0.02 10.82 4.50
CA ASP A 349 0.72 11.96 5.08
C ASP A 349 0.91 11.82 6.60
N LEU A 350 -0.15 11.49 7.32
CA LEU A 350 -0.09 11.31 8.79
C LEU A 350 0.78 10.11 9.18
N ALA A 351 0.68 9.02 8.42
CA ALA A 351 1.51 7.84 8.66
C ALA A 351 3.01 8.11 8.45
N VAL A 352 3.35 8.88 7.42
CA VAL A 352 4.74 9.30 7.14
C VAL A 352 5.26 10.21 8.26
N ILE A 353 4.50 11.22 8.67
CA ILE A 353 4.87 12.11 9.79
C ILE A 353 5.14 11.30 11.05
N ALA A 354 4.24 10.39 11.43
CA ALA A 354 4.41 9.55 12.61
C ALA A 354 5.63 8.61 12.49
N ARG A 355 5.93 8.09 11.30
CA ARG A 355 7.11 7.26 11.04
C ARG A 355 8.42 8.05 11.24
N GLU A 356 8.49 9.26 10.73
CA GLU A 356 9.66 10.14 10.88
C GLU A 356 9.89 10.50 12.35
N GLN A 357 8.83 10.89 13.08
CA GLN A 357 8.91 11.17 14.52
C GLN A 357 9.36 9.95 15.34
N ALA A 358 8.88 8.75 15.01
CA ALA A 358 9.30 7.53 15.69
C ALA A 358 10.79 7.22 15.48
N ARG A 359 11.35 7.55 14.32
CA ARG A 359 12.78 7.36 14.01
C ARG A 359 13.67 8.33 14.77
N GLU A 360 13.25 9.59 14.93
CA GLU A 360 14.01 10.60 15.68
C GLU A 360 14.09 10.26 17.18
N GLN A 361 13.11 9.51 17.71
CA GLN A 361 13.04 9.08 19.11
C GLN A 361 13.83 7.79 19.39
N THR A 362 14.32 7.10 18.36
CA THR A 362 15.14 5.89 18.54
C THR A 362 16.60 6.26 18.24
N PRO A 363 17.44 6.57 19.27
CA PRO A 363 18.87 6.80 19.05
C PRO A 363 19.49 5.50 18.52
N GLY A 364 20.26 5.61 17.41
CA GLY A 364 20.96 4.52 16.77
C GLY A 364 22.04 3.86 17.64
#